data_ff156e78ba30c0df45d489b7a5385e96
#
_entry.id   ff156e78ba30c0df45d489b7a5385e96
#
_cell.length_a   1.000
_cell.length_b   1.000
_cell.length_c   1.000
_cell.angle_alpha   90.00
_cell.angle_beta   90.00
_cell.angle_gamma   90.00
#
_symmetry.space_group_name_H-M   'P 1'
#
loop_
_entity.id
_entity.type
_entity.pdbx_description
1 polymer ?
#
loop_
_entity_poly.entity_id
_entity_poly.type
_entity_poly.pdbx_seq_one_letter_code
_entity_poly.pdbx_strand_id
1 'polypeptide(L)'
;MRPFPAVLSDLGAIGFALAGFTFWVLTDTSIKLLGQSGLPAYEMVAFLGMFMAIFLALYGLARGQVQVLLPKRLSLQLGRGCLDMANNVCVVIALRHLTLTLFYILVFMAPLVIALLSAVFLHEGLPWRKGAAIVAGFAGVVVAVHPWGSAREGDWIGYAACGVCVACFSVNMVWSRVLTRTEYPESLAFFSGIVTAAAGFALMAGHAAPLTPLLLGEMFVMGLFCALGTLCFYIAVKHTSAANVSQYHYTQLITGTLVSYLIWRNKPGLFVLLGGVLILASGLYVAASAREVATLTEGN
;
A
#
# COMPACT_ATOMS: atom_id res chain seq x y z
N MET A 1 15.89 -23.43 -17.77
CA MET A 1 14.79 -22.88 -16.93
C MET A 1 14.70 -21.38 -17.23
N ARG A 2 13.64 -20.95 -17.90
CA ARG A 2 13.53 -19.56 -18.33
C ARG A 2 13.09 -18.70 -17.13
N PRO A 3 13.85 -17.67 -16.72
CA PRO A 3 13.32 -16.65 -15.86
C PRO A 3 12.07 -16.04 -16.54
N PHE A 4 11.20 -15.40 -15.78
CA PHE A 4 10.11 -14.58 -16.33
C PHE A 4 10.58 -13.89 -17.59
N PRO A 5 9.72 -13.75 -18.65
CA PRO A 5 10.15 -13.12 -19.90
C PRO A 5 10.90 -11.83 -19.58
N ALA A 6 12.08 -11.73 -20.11
CA ALA A 6 13.10 -10.77 -19.70
C ALA A 6 12.71 -9.29 -19.92
N VAL A 7 11.59 -9.05 -20.59
CA VAL A 7 10.98 -7.71 -20.76
C VAL A 7 9.46 -7.92 -20.87
N LEU A 8 8.73 -7.68 -19.76
CA LEU A 8 7.33 -7.35 -19.89
C LEU A 8 7.27 -6.03 -20.67
N SER A 9 6.44 -5.97 -21.73
CA SER A 9 6.12 -4.68 -22.36
C SER A 9 5.64 -3.70 -21.28
N ASP A 10 5.88 -2.40 -21.46
CA ASP A 10 5.40 -1.37 -20.52
C ASP A 10 3.90 -1.55 -20.22
N LEU A 11 3.11 -1.98 -21.18
CA LEU A 11 1.70 -2.33 -20.99
C LEU A 11 1.48 -3.48 -20.02
N GLY A 12 2.37 -4.48 -20.00
CA GLY A 12 2.28 -5.59 -19.05
C GLY A 12 2.57 -5.12 -17.60
N ALA A 13 3.59 -4.28 -17.41
CA ALA A 13 3.91 -3.70 -16.12
C ALA A 13 2.78 -2.82 -15.59
N ILE A 14 2.14 -2.03 -16.45
CA ILE A 14 0.95 -1.24 -16.14
C ILE A 14 -0.21 -2.15 -15.68
N GLY A 15 -0.47 -3.23 -16.45
CA GLY A 15 -1.50 -4.20 -16.08
C GLY A 15 -1.28 -4.81 -14.70
N PHE A 16 -0.03 -5.17 -14.36
CA PHE A 16 0.31 -5.65 -13.02
C PHE A 16 0.13 -4.58 -11.95
N ALA A 17 0.49 -3.32 -12.21
CA ALA A 17 0.26 -2.22 -11.28
C ALA A 17 -1.23 -2.03 -10.98
N LEU A 18 -2.07 -1.95 -12.01
CA LEU A 18 -3.52 -1.80 -11.87
C LEU A 18 -4.14 -2.98 -11.12
N ALA A 19 -3.75 -4.22 -11.47
CA ALA A 19 -4.22 -5.41 -10.77
C ALA A 19 -3.79 -5.40 -9.30
N GLY A 20 -2.54 -5.05 -9.02
CA GLY A 20 -2.00 -4.95 -7.67
C GLY A 20 -2.79 -3.99 -6.79
N PHE A 21 -3.03 -2.78 -7.27
CA PHE A 21 -3.81 -1.77 -6.55
C PHE A 21 -5.28 -2.16 -6.39
N THR A 22 -5.87 -2.83 -7.39
CA THR A 22 -7.25 -3.35 -7.29
C THR A 22 -7.35 -4.44 -6.22
N PHE A 23 -6.42 -5.39 -6.18
CA PHE A 23 -6.40 -6.42 -5.14
C PHE A 23 -6.17 -5.84 -3.73
N TRP A 24 -5.39 -4.78 -3.59
CA TRP A 24 -5.27 -4.09 -2.31
C TRP A 24 -6.58 -3.42 -1.88
N VAL A 25 -7.36 -2.83 -2.81
CA VAL A 25 -8.71 -2.33 -2.48
C VAL A 25 -9.61 -3.46 -1.96
N LEU A 26 -9.54 -4.65 -2.56
CA LEU A 26 -10.29 -5.81 -2.09
C LEU A 26 -9.81 -6.29 -0.71
N THR A 27 -8.49 -6.26 -0.46
CA THR A 27 -7.91 -6.53 0.86
C THR A 27 -8.42 -5.55 1.91
N ASP A 28 -8.35 -4.25 1.64
CA ASP A 28 -8.78 -3.19 2.56
C ASP A 28 -10.28 -3.25 2.82
N THR A 29 -11.06 -3.63 1.80
CA THR A 29 -12.49 -3.88 1.93
C THR A 29 -12.77 -5.05 2.87
N SER A 30 -12.01 -6.16 2.71
CA SER A 30 -12.10 -7.33 3.59
C SER A 30 -11.70 -6.98 5.03
N ILE A 31 -10.61 -6.21 5.21
CA ILE A 31 -10.18 -5.68 6.52
C ILE A 31 -11.31 -4.89 7.18
N LYS A 32 -11.96 -3.99 6.42
CA LYS A 32 -13.02 -3.15 6.94
C LYS A 32 -14.27 -3.96 7.32
N LEU A 33 -14.64 -4.95 6.52
CA LEU A 33 -15.77 -5.88 6.83
C LEU A 33 -15.47 -6.70 8.08
N LEU A 34 -14.29 -7.35 8.16
CA LEU A 34 -13.84 -8.09 9.33
C LEU A 34 -13.73 -7.21 10.58
N GLY A 35 -13.32 -5.94 10.43
CA GLY A 35 -13.27 -4.98 11.53
C GLY A 35 -14.64 -4.72 12.18
N GLN A 36 -15.74 -4.88 11.43
CA GLN A 36 -17.10 -4.74 11.93
C GLN A 36 -17.57 -5.95 12.76
N SER A 37 -16.93 -7.12 12.61
CA SER A 37 -17.24 -8.31 13.40
C SER A 37 -16.66 -8.29 14.83
N GLY A 38 -15.93 -7.22 15.20
CA GLY A 38 -15.34 -7.08 16.53
C GLY A 38 -14.02 -7.83 16.71
N LEU A 39 -13.47 -8.45 15.67
CA LEU A 39 -12.18 -9.15 15.75
C LEU A 39 -11.05 -8.19 16.16
N PRO A 40 -10.13 -8.59 17.04
CA PRO A 40 -8.97 -7.80 17.39
C PRO A 40 -8.06 -7.50 16.16
N ALA A 41 -7.46 -6.31 16.11
CA ALA A 41 -6.60 -5.91 15.00
C ALA A 41 -5.40 -6.85 14.82
N TYR A 42 -4.81 -7.32 15.91
CA TYR A 42 -3.67 -8.24 15.88
C TYR A 42 -4.00 -9.60 15.26
N GLU A 43 -5.23 -10.10 15.45
CA GLU A 43 -5.68 -11.33 14.79
C GLU A 43 -5.82 -11.14 13.28
N MET A 44 -6.44 -10.04 12.86
CA MET A 44 -6.56 -9.72 11.44
C MET A 44 -5.17 -9.64 10.78
N VAL A 45 -4.20 -8.99 11.44
CA VAL A 45 -2.82 -8.88 10.95
C VAL A 45 -2.12 -10.25 10.94
N ALA A 46 -2.31 -11.09 11.98
CA ALA A 46 -1.73 -12.43 12.04
C ALA A 46 -2.19 -13.31 10.88
N PHE A 47 -3.50 -13.38 10.66
CA PHE A 47 -4.08 -14.21 9.59
C PHE A 47 -3.85 -13.61 8.20
N LEU A 48 -3.84 -12.28 8.05
CA LEU A 48 -3.44 -11.61 6.80
C LEU A 48 -2.04 -12.08 6.38
N GLY A 49 -1.06 -11.94 7.28
CA GLY A 49 0.32 -12.33 6.99
C GLY A 49 0.46 -13.84 6.76
N MET A 50 -0.21 -14.65 7.57
CA MET A 50 -0.18 -16.12 7.46
C MET A 50 -0.72 -16.59 6.10
N PHE A 51 -1.92 -16.19 5.73
CA PHE A 51 -2.51 -16.61 4.45
C PHE A 51 -1.75 -16.04 3.27
N MET A 52 -1.27 -14.79 3.35
CA MET A 52 -0.39 -14.22 2.33
C MET A 52 0.87 -15.07 2.13
N ALA A 53 1.56 -15.46 3.21
CA ALA A 53 2.74 -16.31 3.13
C ALA A 53 2.43 -17.70 2.59
N ILE A 54 1.32 -18.32 3.01
CA ILE A 54 0.87 -19.63 2.51
C ILE A 54 0.61 -19.58 0.99
N PHE A 55 -0.12 -18.58 0.50
CA PHE A 55 -0.40 -18.46 -0.94
C PHE A 55 0.87 -18.27 -1.75
N LEU A 56 1.81 -17.46 -1.27
CA LEU A 56 3.08 -17.26 -1.97
C LEU A 56 3.98 -18.47 -1.91
N ALA A 57 3.96 -19.22 -0.80
CA ALA A 57 4.65 -20.51 -0.71
C ALA A 57 4.08 -21.53 -1.72
N LEU A 58 2.75 -21.68 -1.76
CA LEU A 58 2.06 -22.54 -2.72
C LEU A 58 2.34 -22.14 -4.18
N TYR A 59 2.37 -20.84 -4.46
CA TYR A 59 2.73 -20.30 -5.77
C TYR A 59 4.18 -20.70 -6.16
N GLY A 60 5.14 -20.54 -5.25
CA GLY A 60 6.54 -20.96 -5.47
C GLY A 60 6.69 -22.47 -5.67
N LEU A 61 5.97 -23.27 -4.87
CA LEU A 61 5.93 -24.73 -4.98
C LEU A 61 5.31 -25.18 -6.33
N ALA A 62 4.15 -24.63 -6.70
CA ALA A 62 3.48 -24.97 -7.94
C ALA A 62 4.31 -24.67 -9.20
N ARG A 63 5.20 -23.67 -9.10
CA ARG A 63 6.16 -23.34 -10.16
C ARG A 63 7.45 -24.12 -10.11
N GLY A 64 7.68 -24.94 -9.08
CA GLY A 64 8.97 -25.62 -8.86
C GLY A 64 10.11 -24.63 -8.60
N GLN A 65 9.84 -23.43 -8.12
CA GLN A 65 10.79 -22.34 -7.96
C GLN A 65 10.84 -21.84 -6.51
N VAL A 66 10.89 -22.73 -5.54
CA VAL A 66 10.96 -22.35 -4.10
C VAL A 66 12.14 -21.43 -3.80
N GLN A 67 13.21 -21.53 -4.58
CA GLN A 67 14.41 -20.70 -4.41
C GLN A 67 14.14 -19.19 -4.60
N VAL A 68 13.12 -18.80 -5.38
CA VAL A 68 12.78 -17.37 -5.55
C VAL A 68 12.13 -16.77 -4.30
N LEU A 69 11.67 -17.60 -3.36
CA LEU A 69 11.13 -17.15 -2.08
C LEU A 69 12.24 -16.88 -1.05
N LEU A 70 13.45 -17.43 -1.27
CA LEU A 70 14.55 -17.26 -0.33
C LEU A 70 15.20 -15.89 -0.49
N PRO A 71 15.49 -15.18 0.63
CA PRO A 71 16.12 -13.89 0.59
C PRO A 71 17.61 -14.03 0.33
N LYS A 72 18.20 -13.15 -0.45
CA LYS A 72 19.66 -13.05 -0.58
C LYS A 72 20.25 -12.22 0.57
N ARG A 73 19.50 -11.27 1.11
CA ARG A 73 19.92 -10.39 2.20
C ARG A 73 18.84 -10.35 3.30
N LEU A 74 18.88 -11.37 4.17
CA LEU A 74 17.86 -11.60 5.21
C LEU A 74 17.65 -10.37 6.12
N SER A 75 18.71 -9.72 6.58
CA SER A 75 18.62 -8.57 7.49
C SER A 75 17.84 -7.39 6.88
N LEU A 76 18.08 -7.10 5.59
CA LEU A 76 17.37 -6.05 4.87
C LEU A 76 15.91 -6.42 4.61
N GLN A 77 15.64 -7.70 4.34
CA GLN A 77 14.28 -8.22 4.18
C GLN A 77 13.48 -8.15 5.48
N LEU A 78 14.09 -8.51 6.61
CA LEU A 78 13.46 -8.42 7.91
C LEU A 78 13.16 -6.96 8.29
N GLY A 79 14.13 -6.05 8.10
CA GLY A 79 13.91 -4.61 8.35
C GLY A 79 12.76 -4.04 7.52
N ARG A 80 12.72 -4.38 6.22
CA ARG A 80 11.63 -3.99 5.34
C ARG A 80 10.30 -4.65 5.76
N GLY A 81 10.33 -5.93 6.12
CA GLY A 81 9.16 -6.66 6.62
C GLY A 81 8.57 -6.02 7.89
N CYS A 82 9.40 -5.48 8.77
CA CYS A 82 8.93 -4.71 9.94
C CYS A 82 8.19 -3.42 9.52
N LEU A 83 8.64 -2.72 8.47
CA LEU A 83 7.90 -1.58 7.94
C LEU A 83 6.56 -1.98 7.32
N ASP A 84 6.53 -3.09 6.58
CA ASP A 84 5.28 -3.64 6.04
C ASP A 84 4.31 -4.06 7.16
N MET A 85 4.82 -4.70 8.19
CA MET A 85 4.03 -5.08 9.37
C MET A 85 3.44 -3.85 10.05
N ALA A 86 4.27 -2.83 10.31
CA ALA A 86 3.80 -1.58 10.90
C ALA A 86 2.75 -0.91 10.01
N ASN A 87 2.96 -0.88 8.69
CA ASN A 87 1.98 -0.41 7.72
C ASN A 87 0.66 -1.19 7.83
N ASN A 88 0.69 -2.52 7.80
CA ASN A 88 -0.51 -3.36 7.85
C ASN A 88 -1.29 -3.18 9.17
N VAL A 89 -0.60 -3.07 10.31
CA VAL A 89 -1.23 -2.75 11.60
C VAL A 89 -1.94 -1.40 11.52
N CYS A 90 -1.26 -0.39 10.98
CA CYS A 90 -1.82 0.96 10.84
C CYS A 90 -3.00 1.00 9.85
N VAL A 91 -2.96 0.23 8.76
CA VAL A 91 -4.09 0.08 7.82
C VAL A 91 -5.31 -0.49 8.55
N VAL A 92 -5.13 -1.58 9.31
CA VAL A 92 -6.23 -2.20 10.07
C VAL A 92 -6.82 -1.21 11.08
N ILE A 93 -6.00 -0.47 11.81
CA ILE A 93 -6.46 0.54 12.76
C ILE A 93 -7.18 1.67 12.03
N ALA A 94 -6.58 2.23 10.97
CA ALA A 94 -7.16 3.35 10.23
C ALA A 94 -8.53 2.99 9.63
N LEU A 95 -8.68 1.81 9.02
CA LEU A 95 -9.93 1.38 8.40
C LEU A 95 -11.06 1.08 9.41
N ARG A 96 -10.74 0.88 10.69
CA ARG A 96 -11.75 0.82 11.76
C ARG A 96 -12.34 2.18 12.10
N HIS A 97 -11.54 3.22 12.01
CA HIS A 97 -11.86 4.57 12.46
C HIS A 97 -12.22 5.54 11.33
N LEU A 98 -11.83 5.22 10.08
CA LEU A 98 -12.08 6.04 8.90
C LEU A 98 -13.00 5.34 7.89
N THR A 99 -13.69 6.14 7.07
CA THR A 99 -14.33 5.60 5.87
C THR A 99 -13.27 5.16 4.86
N LEU A 100 -13.59 4.18 4.00
CA LEU A 100 -12.64 3.68 2.98
C LEU A 100 -12.21 4.81 2.03
N THR A 101 -13.14 5.70 1.67
CA THR A 101 -12.87 6.85 0.81
C THR A 101 -11.90 7.83 1.47
N LEU A 102 -12.15 8.20 2.73
CA LEU A 102 -11.28 9.12 3.47
C LEU A 102 -9.89 8.52 3.68
N PHE A 103 -9.81 7.23 4.00
CA PHE A 103 -8.54 6.51 4.10
C PHE A 103 -7.72 6.64 2.82
N TYR A 104 -8.31 6.37 1.65
CA TYR A 104 -7.58 6.50 0.39
C TYR A 104 -7.17 7.93 0.06
N ILE A 105 -8.04 8.91 0.31
CA ILE A 105 -7.68 10.31 0.11
C ILE A 105 -6.42 10.68 0.92
N LEU A 106 -6.33 10.23 2.17
CA LEU A 106 -5.18 10.49 3.01
C LEU A 106 -3.93 9.69 2.56
N VAL A 107 -4.11 8.43 2.17
CA VAL A 107 -3.01 7.58 1.66
C VAL A 107 -2.40 8.15 0.38
N PHE A 108 -3.14 8.93 -0.41
CA PHE A 108 -2.60 9.62 -1.59
C PHE A 108 -1.60 10.73 -1.28
N MET A 109 -1.35 11.02 -0.02
CA MET A 109 -0.15 11.77 0.36
C MET A 109 1.14 10.99 0.12
N ALA A 110 1.09 9.66 0.04
CA ALA A 110 2.28 8.85 -0.11
C ALA A 110 3.17 9.26 -1.31
N PRO A 111 2.67 9.53 -2.53
CA PRO A 111 3.49 10.00 -3.63
C PRO A 111 4.22 11.32 -3.33
N LEU A 112 3.60 12.22 -2.58
CA LEU A 112 4.21 13.49 -2.17
C LEU A 112 5.33 13.26 -1.15
N VAL A 113 5.09 12.39 -0.17
CA VAL A 113 6.09 11.98 0.83
C VAL A 113 7.23 11.22 0.15
N ILE A 114 6.96 10.33 -0.80
CA ILE A 114 7.98 9.62 -1.58
C ILE A 114 8.86 10.61 -2.35
N ALA A 115 8.27 11.62 -3.00
CA ALA A 115 9.02 12.65 -3.71
C ALA A 115 9.94 13.44 -2.76
N LEU A 116 9.45 13.78 -1.57
CA LEU A 116 10.23 14.45 -0.53
C LEU A 116 11.38 13.58 -0.02
N LEU A 117 11.10 12.30 0.29
CA LEU A 117 12.12 11.33 0.72
C LEU A 117 13.17 11.09 -0.37
N SER A 118 12.76 11.00 -1.64
CA SER A 118 13.68 10.87 -2.76
C SER A 118 14.58 12.10 -2.90
N ALA A 119 14.05 13.30 -2.71
CA ALA A 119 14.85 14.52 -2.73
C ALA A 119 15.90 14.55 -1.60
N VAL A 120 15.52 14.14 -0.40
CA VAL A 120 16.40 14.15 0.79
C VAL A 120 17.43 13.02 0.75
N PHE A 121 17.00 11.77 0.51
CA PHE A 121 17.86 10.59 0.63
C PHE A 121 18.60 10.23 -0.65
N LEU A 122 18.01 10.50 -1.82
CA LEU A 122 18.64 10.25 -3.12
C LEU A 122 19.28 11.52 -3.71
N HIS A 123 19.23 12.64 -2.98
CA HIS A 123 19.75 13.94 -3.40
C HIS A 123 19.21 14.40 -4.76
N GLU A 124 17.99 13.97 -5.11
CA GLU A 124 17.29 14.40 -6.30
C GLU A 124 16.88 15.88 -6.14
N GLY A 125 17.13 16.70 -7.14
CA GLY A 125 16.76 18.12 -7.08
C GLY A 125 15.26 18.29 -6.86
N LEU A 126 14.89 19.14 -5.90
CA LEU A 126 13.49 19.51 -5.62
C LEU A 126 13.24 20.95 -6.12
N PRO A 127 12.85 21.16 -7.40
CA PRO A 127 12.51 22.48 -7.89
C PRO A 127 11.42 23.12 -7.03
N TRP A 128 11.48 24.44 -6.86
CA TRP A 128 10.54 25.17 -6.00
C TRP A 128 9.06 24.89 -6.34
N ARG A 129 8.74 24.69 -7.63
CA ARG A 129 7.38 24.34 -8.11
C ARG A 129 6.91 22.99 -7.57
N LYS A 130 7.81 21.98 -7.51
CA LYS A 130 7.49 20.70 -6.88
C LYS A 130 7.30 20.87 -5.37
N GLY A 131 8.13 21.66 -4.71
CA GLY A 131 7.97 22.00 -3.30
C GLY A 131 6.62 22.66 -3.03
N ALA A 132 6.22 23.64 -3.85
CA ALA A 132 4.91 24.29 -3.74
C ALA A 132 3.73 23.31 -3.95
N ALA A 133 3.85 22.37 -4.90
CA ALA A 133 2.85 21.33 -5.11
C ALA A 133 2.74 20.40 -3.90
N ILE A 134 3.86 20.00 -3.30
CA ILE A 134 3.86 19.19 -2.08
C ILE A 134 3.12 19.93 -0.95
N VAL A 135 3.42 21.22 -0.73
CA VAL A 135 2.73 22.05 0.28
C VAL A 135 1.23 22.13 0.00
N ALA A 136 0.84 22.33 -1.28
CA ALA A 136 -0.57 22.33 -1.68
C ALA A 136 -1.27 21.00 -1.39
N GLY A 137 -0.59 19.86 -1.61
CA GLY A 137 -1.09 18.53 -1.25
C GLY A 137 -1.31 18.36 0.26
N PHE A 138 -0.37 18.84 1.09
CA PHE A 138 -0.54 18.84 2.55
C PHE A 138 -1.71 19.74 2.99
N ALA A 139 -1.87 20.91 2.36
CA ALA A 139 -3.05 21.75 2.60
C ALA A 139 -4.35 21.00 2.24
N GLY A 140 -4.33 20.21 1.17
CA GLY A 140 -5.45 19.33 0.78
C GLY A 140 -5.84 18.34 1.87
N VAL A 141 -4.87 17.76 2.60
CA VAL A 141 -5.16 16.90 3.77
C VAL A 141 -5.86 17.65 4.87
N VAL A 142 -5.38 18.85 5.21
CA VAL A 142 -6.01 19.71 6.24
C VAL A 142 -7.45 20.04 5.84
N VAL A 143 -7.71 20.30 4.56
CA VAL A 143 -9.08 20.52 4.05
C VAL A 143 -9.92 19.25 4.16
N ALA A 144 -9.38 18.07 3.76
CA ALA A 144 -10.10 16.80 3.81
C ALA A 144 -10.49 16.39 5.25
N VAL A 145 -9.55 16.55 6.18
CA VAL A 145 -9.75 16.23 7.61
C VAL A 145 -10.71 17.22 8.26
N HIS A 146 -10.78 18.46 7.77
CA HIS A 146 -11.65 19.53 8.26
C HIS A 146 -11.67 19.64 9.80
N PRO A 147 -10.52 19.87 10.46
CA PRO A 147 -10.41 19.75 11.92
C PRO A 147 -11.23 20.76 12.71
N TRP A 148 -11.70 21.85 12.06
CA TRP A 148 -12.55 22.90 12.65
C TRP A 148 -14.05 22.63 12.51
N GLY A 149 -14.44 21.54 11.82
CA GLY A 149 -15.85 21.17 11.65
C GLY A 149 -16.39 20.36 12.83
N SER A 150 -17.69 20.50 13.08
CA SER A 150 -18.39 19.71 14.10
C SER A 150 -18.66 18.26 13.68
N ALA A 151 -18.72 17.98 12.37
CA ALA A 151 -18.93 16.65 11.80
C ALA A 151 -17.63 16.11 11.18
N ARG A 152 -16.83 15.42 11.98
CA ARG A 152 -15.63 14.74 11.50
C ARG A 152 -16.03 13.37 10.93
N GLU A 153 -15.52 13.02 9.74
CA GLU A 153 -15.71 11.70 9.14
C GLU A 153 -14.79 10.61 9.73
N GLY A 154 -14.18 10.84 10.89
CA GLY A 154 -13.28 9.93 11.57
C GLY A 154 -12.79 10.50 12.89
N ASP A 155 -11.94 9.75 13.57
CA ASP A 155 -11.33 10.18 14.81
C ASP A 155 -9.79 10.34 14.69
N TRP A 156 -9.16 10.92 15.71
CA TRP A 156 -7.72 11.20 15.69
C TRP A 156 -6.87 9.93 15.63
N ILE A 157 -7.36 8.78 16.16
CA ILE A 157 -6.65 7.50 16.12
C ILE A 157 -6.53 7.04 14.66
N GLY A 158 -7.64 7.12 13.90
CA GLY A 158 -7.66 6.80 12.49
C GLY A 158 -6.73 7.69 11.67
N TYR A 159 -6.74 8.99 11.93
CA TYR A 159 -5.86 9.95 11.24
C TYR A 159 -4.38 9.70 11.56
N ALA A 160 -4.05 9.48 12.83
CA ALA A 160 -2.68 9.18 13.26
C ALA A 160 -2.17 7.87 12.65
N ALA A 161 -2.99 6.81 12.70
CA ALA A 161 -2.67 5.53 12.09
C ALA A 161 -2.46 5.67 10.57
N CYS A 162 -3.32 6.42 9.88
CA CYS A 162 -3.16 6.68 8.45
C CYS A 162 -1.86 7.46 8.14
N GLY A 163 -1.49 8.44 8.97
CA GLY A 163 -0.23 9.18 8.84
C GLY A 163 0.98 8.27 8.97
N VAL A 164 1.00 7.38 9.96
CA VAL A 164 2.06 6.36 10.13
C VAL A 164 2.07 5.38 8.96
N CYS A 165 0.91 4.93 8.49
CA CYS A 165 0.78 4.10 7.30
C CYS A 165 1.44 4.75 6.08
N VAL A 166 1.14 6.02 5.79
CA VAL A 166 1.74 6.78 4.69
C VAL A 166 3.26 6.87 4.84
N ALA A 167 3.76 7.12 6.04
CA ALA A 167 5.20 7.19 6.30
C ALA A 167 5.88 5.83 6.07
N CYS A 168 5.34 4.75 6.67
CA CYS A 168 5.88 3.39 6.51
C CYS A 168 5.84 2.94 5.05
N PHE A 169 4.73 3.16 4.35
CA PHE A 169 4.59 2.83 2.94
C PHE A 169 5.59 3.59 2.08
N SER A 170 5.76 4.89 2.31
CA SER A 170 6.67 5.73 1.55
C SER A 170 8.14 5.31 1.72
N VAL A 171 8.56 5.05 2.97
CA VAL A 171 9.90 4.53 3.27
C VAL A 171 10.09 3.15 2.63
N ASN A 172 9.13 2.25 2.80
CA ASN A 172 9.16 0.91 2.23
C ASN A 172 9.23 0.94 0.70
N MET A 173 8.52 1.85 0.05
CA MET A 173 8.55 2.04 -1.40
C MET A 173 9.96 2.41 -1.87
N VAL A 174 10.61 3.39 -1.24
CA VAL A 174 11.98 3.82 -1.58
C VAL A 174 12.97 2.67 -1.31
N TRP A 175 12.84 1.96 -0.20
CA TRP A 175 13.70 0.83 0.15
C TRP A 175 13.52 -0.36 -0.81
N SER A 176 12.28 -0.68 -1.16
CA SER A 176 11.98 -1.77 -2.12
C SER A 176 12.55 -1.51 -3.51
N ARG A 177 12.62 -0.25 -3.97
CA ARG A 177 13.30 0.13 -5.23
C ARG A 177 14.77 -0.31 -5.26
N VAL A 178 15.45 -0.19 -4.12
CA VAL A 178 16.85 -0.62 -4.01
C VAL A 178 16.94 -2.14 -3.96
N LEU A 179 16.07 -2.80 -3.20
CA LEU A 179 16.09 -4.23 -3.00
C LEU A 179 15.65 -5.03 -4.24
N THR A 180 14.70 -4.57 -5.03
CA THR A 180 14.25 -5.26 -6.25
C THR A 180 15.34 -5.42 -7.30
N ARG A 181 16.46 -4.70 -7.19
CA ARG A 181 17.64 -4.89 -8.05
C ARG A 181 18.38 -6.21 -7.76
N THR A 182 18.29 -6.70 -6.54
CA THR A 182 19.02 -7.90 -6.09
C THR A 182 18.12 -9.03 -5.62
N GLU A 183 16.91 -8.72 -5.16
CA GLU A 183 15.94 -9.65 -4.61
C GLU A 183 14.81 -9.94 -5.61
N TYR A 184 14.17 -11.09 -5.45
CA TYR A 184 12.99 -11.44 -6.25
C TYR A 184 11.73 -10.78 -5.67
N PRO A 185 10.77 -10.34 -6.51
CA PRO A 185 9.47 -9.84 -6.05
C PRO A 185 8.74 -10.81 -5.12
N GLU A 186 8.82 -12.10 -5.43
CA GLU A 186 8.22 -13.18 -4.67
C GLU A 186 8.82 -13.28 -3.26
N SER A 187 10.15 -13.13 -3.14
CA SER A 187 10.84 -13.09 -1.85
C SER A 187 10.40 -11.91 -1.01
N LEU A 188 10.31 -10.71 -1.62
CA LEU A 188 9.87 -9.51 -0.94
C LEU A 188 8.46 -9.67 -0.37
N ALA A 189 7.53 -10.18 -1.19
CA ALA A 189 6.16 -10.42 -0.76
C ALA A 189 6.05 -11.50 0.31
N PHE A 190 6.77 -12.63 0.14
CA PHE A 190 6.75 -13.75 1.07
C PHE A 190 7.25 -13.36 2.46
N PHE A 191 8.37 -12.64 2.54
CA PHE A 191 8.92 -12.17 3.82
C PHE A 191 8.05 -11.10 4.49
N SER A 192 7.36 -10.24 3.72
CA SER A 192 6.33 -9.36 4.28
C SER A 192 5.26 -10.18 4.99
N GLY A 193 4.75 -11.25 4.36
CA GLY A 193 3.76 -12.13 4.97
C GLY A 193 4.26 -12.80 6.24
N ILE A 194 5.48 -13.38 6.21
CA ILE A 194 6.08 -14.04 7.38
C ILE A 194 6.24 -13.09 8.57
N VAL A 195 6.82 -11.91 8.34
CA VAL A 195 7.08 -10.94 9.42
C VAL A 195 5.76 -10.42 9.99
N THR A 196 4.79 -10.12 9.11
CA THR A 196 3.45 -9.67 9.52
C THR A 196 2.73 -10.74 10.33
N ALA A 197 2.79 -12.02 9.89
CA ALA A 197 2.20 -13.14 10.64
C ALA A 197 2.87 -13.33 12.01
N ALA A 198 4.20 -13.38 12.04
CA ALA A 198 4.94 -13.58 13.28
C ALA A 198 4.64 -12.48 14.31
N ALA A 199 4.60 -11.22 13.88
CA ALA A 199 4.26 -10.11 14.76
C ALA A 199 2.80 -10.17 15.22
N GLY A 200 1.85 -10.47 14.32
CA GLY A 200 0.43 -10.60 14.67
C GLY A 200 0.20 -11.73 15.68
N PHE A 201 0.79 -12.92 15.47
CA PHE A 201 0.70 -14.04 16.41
C PHE A 201 1.41 -13.75 17.73
N ALA A 202 2.53 -13.04 17.73
CA ALA A 202 3.20 -12.62 18.96
C ALA A 202 2.33 -11.66 19.79
N LEU A 203 1.62 -10.73 19.13
CA LEU A 203 0.67 -9.83 19.80
C LEU A 203 -0.60 -10.55 20.25
N MET A 204 -0.99 -11.64 19.56
CA MET A 204 -2.16 -12.45 19.91
C MET A 204 -1.92 -13.35 21.13
N ALA A 205 -0.68 -13.57 21.54
CA ALA A 205 -0.28 -14.54 22.56
C ALA A 205 -1.19 -14.49 23.81
N GLY A 206 -2.01 -15.50 23.98
CA GLY A 206 -2.93 -15.68 25.12
C GLY A 206 -4.31 -14.99 25.00
N HIS A 207 -4.62 -14.29 23.90
CA HIS A 207 -5.87 -13.50 23.75
C HIS A 207 -6.56 -13.78 22.41
N ALA A 208 -6.68 -15.05 22.01
CA ALA A 208 -7.38 -15.41 20.78
C ALA A 208 -8.89 -15.28 20.94
N ALA A 209 -9.56 -14.59 20.04
CA ALA A 209 -11.02 -14.58 19.95
C ALA A 209 -11.53 -15.90 19.34
N PRO A 210 -12.76 -16.34 19.67
CA PRO A 210 -13.34 -17.52 19.05
C PRO A 210 -13.56 -17.27 17.55
N LEU A 211 -12.90 -18.05 16.71
CA LEU A 211 -13.02 -17.95 15.25
C LEU A 211 -14.11 -18.90 14.74
N THR A 212 -15.06 -18.35 13.99
CA THR A 212 -16.02 -19.15 13.25
C THR A 212 -15.44 -19.58 11.89
N PRO A 213 -15.92 -20.68 11.27
CA PRO A 213 -15.50 -21.08 9.94
C PRO A 213 -15.71 -19.97 8.88
N LEU A 214 -16.76 -19.16 9.04
CA LEU A 214 -17.03 -18.02 8.16
C LEU A 214 -15.93 -16.96 8.27
N LEU A 215 -15.55 -16.55 9.49
CA LEU A 215 -14.49 -15.58 9.73
C LEU A 215 -13.14 -16.06 9.19
N LEU A 216 -12.85 -17.36 9.37
CA LEU A 216 -11.64 -17.95 8.77
C LEU A 216 -11.66 -17.90 7.24
N GLY A 217 -12.84 -18.15 6.63
CA GLY A 217 -13.02 -18.02 5.18
C GLY A 217 -12.80 -16.59 4.70
N GLU A 218 -13.32 -15.59 5.41
CA GLU A 218 -13.13 -14.16 5.09
C GLU A 218 -11.65 -13.74 5.24
N MET A 219 -10.97 -14.21 6.30
CA MET A 219 -9.53 -13.98 6.50
C MET A 219 -8.69 -14.65 5.41
N PHE A 220 -9.08 -15.84 4.96
CA PHE A 220 -8.43 -16.54 3.85
C PHE A 220 -8.53 -15.71 2.56
N VAL A 221 -9.70 -15.19 2.22
CA VAL A 221 -9.94 -14.33 1.05
C VAL A 221 -9.15 -13.03 1.16
N MET A 222 -9.13 -12.41 2.34
CA MET A 222 -8.32 -11.22 2.64
C MET A 222 -6.84 -11.48 2.37
N GLY A 223 -6.28 -12.57 2.88
CA GLY A 223 -4.88 -12.97 2.68
C GLY A 223 -4.55 -13.30 1.23
N LEU A 224 -5.49 -13.91 0.48
CA LEU A 224 -5.35 -14.17 -0.95
C LEU A 224 -5.25 -12.86 -1.74
N PHE A 225 -6.15 -11.92 -1.51
CA PHE A 225 -6.10 -10.62 -2.19
C PHE A 225 -4.83 -9.85 -1.84
N CYS A 226 -4.39 -9.89 -0.58
CA CYS A 226 -3.13 -9.29 -0.15
C CYS A 226 -1.93 -9.91 -0.87
N ALA A 227 -1.87 -11.24 -0.98
CA ALA A 227 -0.81 -11.94 -1.68
C ALA A 227 -0.74 -11.56 -3.17
N LEU A 228 -1.89 -11.59 -3.85
CA LEU A 228 -2.00 -11.22 -5.28
C LEU A 228 -1.65 -9.75 -5.49
N GLY A 229 -2.16 -8.86 -4.65
CA GLY A 229 -1.89 -7.42 -4.72
C GLY A 229 -0.39 -7.11 -4.56
N THR A 230 0.21 -7.66 -3.52
CA THR A 230 1.63 -7.44 -3.20
C THR A 230 2.55 -8.04 -4.24
N LEU A 231 2.25 -9.25 -4.74
CA LEU A 231 3.02 -9.89 -5.80
C LEU A 231 2.96 -9.08 -7.11
N CYS A 232 1.74 -8.70 -7.54
CA CYS A 232 1.55 -7.88 -8.73
C CYS A 232 2.28 -6.53 -8.61
N PHE A 233 2.20 -5.88 -7.44
CA PHE A 233 2.89 -4.63 -7.18
C PHE A 233 4.41 -4.75 -7.32
N TYR A 234 5.05 -5.75 -6.68
CA TYR A 234 6.50 -5.94 -6.81
C TYR A 234 6.94 -6.36 -8.20
N ILE A 235 6.12 -7.10 -8.94
CA ILE A 235 6.37 -7.40 -10.35
C ILE A 235 6.36 -6.09 -11.15
N ALA A 236 5.37 -5.24 -10.95
CA ALA A 236 5.30 -3.94 -11.62
C ALA A 236 6.53 -3.07 -11.30
N VAL A 237 6.88 -2.92 -10.03
CA VAL A 237 8.06 -2.13 -9.57
C VAL A 237 9.38 -2.67 -10.14
N LYS A 238 9.48 -3.97 -10.40
CA LYS A 238 10.66 -4.57 -11.02
C LYS A 238 10.82 -4.19 -12.49
N HIS A 239 9.72 -4.08 -13.21
CA HIS A 239 9.71 -3.91 -14.67
C HIS A 239 9.53 -2.46 -15.14
N THR A 240 9.07 -1.55 -14.27
CA THR A 240 8.97 -0.13 -14.61
C THR A 240 9.43 0.75 -13.44
N SER A 241 9.60 2.06 -13.69
CA SER A 241 10.02 2.96 -12.62
C SER A 241 8.95 3.05 -11.53
N ALA A 242 9.37 3.20 -10.27
CA ALA A 242 8.42 3.36 -9.18
C ALA A 242 7.58 4.66 -9.32
N ALA A 243 8.11 5.69 -9.99
CA ALA A 243 7.35 6.89 -10.36
C ALA A 243 6.19 6.55 -11.30
N ASN A 244 6.38 5.62 -12.25
CA ASN A 244 5.31 5.14 -13.12
C ASN A 244 4.29 4.30 -12.33
N VAL A 245 4.74 3.38 -11.47
CA VAL A 245 3.84 2.55 -10.65
C VAL A 245 3.02 3.43 -9.71
N SER A 246 3.63 4.42 -9.06
CA SER A 246 2.94 5.29 -8.09
C SER A 246 1.77 6.08 -8.68
N GLN A 247 1.75 6.34 -9.98
CA GLN A 247 0.62 7.01 -10.64
C GLN A 247 -0.63 6.14 -10.68
N TYR A 248 -0.46 4.81 -10.80
CA TYR A 248 -1.61 3.89 -10.81
C TYR A 248 -2.21 3.68 -9.42
N HIS A 249 -1.52 4.12 -8.35
CA HIS A 249 -2.09 4.19 -7.01
C HIS A 249 -3.39 5.01 -6.97
N TYR A 250 -3.49 6.07 -7.78
CA TYR A 250 -4.70 6.89 -7.84
C TYR A 250 -5.96 6.13 -8.31
N THR A 251 -5.81 4.98 -8.96
CA THR A 251 -6.96 4.13 -9.32
C THR A 251 -7.68 3.58 -8.10
N GLN A 252 -6.98 3.42 -6.97
CA GLN A 252 -7.58 2.98 -5.71
C GLN A 252 -8.61 3.99 -5.18
N LEU A 253 -8.47 5.29 -5.47
CA LEU A 253 -9.50 6.26 -5.08
C LEU A 253 -10.82 5.97 -5.79
N ILE A 254 -10.75 5.72 -7.10
CA ILE A 254 -11.93 5.45 -7.92
C ILE A 254 -12.57 4.13 -7.47
N THR A 255 -11.78 3.06 -7.44
CA THR A 255 -12.26 1.71 -7.08
C THR A 255 -12.68 1.66 -5.61
N GLY A 256 -11.92 2.26 -4.68
CA GLY A 256 -12.25 2.29 -3.25
C GLY A 256 -13.48 3.13 -2.93
N THR A 257 -13.66 4.29 -3.59
CA THR A 257 -14.86 5.10 -3.44
C THR A 257 -16.08 4.38 -3.99
N LEU A 258 -15.95 3.72 -5.15
CA LEU A 258 -17.02 2.92 -5.73
C LEU A 258 -17.42 1.77 -4.79
N VAL A 259 -16.46 1.02 -4.28
CA VAL A 259 -16.70 -0.08 -3.33
C VAL A 259 -17.32 0.45 -2.03
N SER A 260 -16.81 1.57 -1.50
CA SER A 260 -17.36 2.22 -0.30
C SER A 260 -18.82 2.62 -0.48
N TYR A 261 -19.16 3.14 -1.65
CA TYR A 261 -20.55 3.50 -1.96
C TYR A 261 -21.44 2.25 -2.15
N LEU A 262 -20.95 1.23 -2.85
CA LEU A 262 -21.75 0.02 -3.12
C LEU A 262 -22.06 -0.77 -1.85
N ILE A 263 -21.09 -0.92 -0.95
CA ILE A 263 -21.21 -1.76 0.26
C ILE A 263 -21.84 -0.97 1.41
N TRP A 264 -21.29 0.22 1.72
CA TRP A 264 -21.68 0.99 2.91
C TRP A 264 -22.60 2.18 2.61
N ARG A 265 -22.87 2.47 1.32
CA ARG A 265 -23.65 3.67 0.89
C ARG A 265 -23.04 4.98 1.38
N ASN A 266 -21.77 4.99 1.73
CA ASN A 266 -21.06 6.17 2.17
C ASN A 266 -20.88 7.16 1.03
N LYS A 267 -21.37 8.40 1.22
CA LYS A 267 -21.11 9.50 0.30
C LYS A 267 -20.03 10.37 0.93
N PRO A 268 -18.91 10.63 0.23
CA PRO A 268 -17.86 11.49 0.76
C PRO A 268 -18.40 12.91 0.97
N GLY A 269 -18.04 13.54 2.09
CA GLY A 269 -18.40 14.93 2.37
C GLY A 269 -17.71 15.91 1.42
N LEU A 270 -18.24 17.12 1.32
CA LEU A 270 -17.71 18.15 0.41
C LEU A 270 -16.22 18.45 0.69
N PHE A 271 -15.84 18.59 1.95
CA PHE A 271 -14.45 18.88 2.32
C PHE A 271 -13.50 17.72 1.99
N VAL A 272 -13.97 16.47 2.12
CA VAL A 272 -13.24 15.27 1.71
C VAL A 272 -12.98 15.27 0.19
N LEU A 273 -13.99 15.67 -0.61
CA LEU A 273 -13.86 15.80 -2.06
C LEU A 273 -12.90 16.94 -2.45
N LEU A 274 -13.04 18.11 -1.84
CA LEU A 274 -12.19 19.28 -2.13
C LEU A 274 -10.72 19.00 -1.77
N GLY A 275 -10.48 18.42 -0.59
CA GLY A 275 -9.14 18.00 -0.17
C GLY A 275 -8.57 16.92 -1.08
N GLY A 276 -9.40 15.94 -1.48
CA GLY A 276 -9.01 14.88 -2.42
C GLY A 276 -8.58 15.44 -3.78
N VAL A 277 -9.30 16.42 -4.33
CA VAL A 277 -8.93 17.10 -5.59
C VAL A 277 -7.57 17.80 -5.46
N LEU A 278 -7.33 18.53 -4.36
CA LEU A 278 -6.04 19.19 -4.12
C LEU A 278 -4.89 18.19 -4.02
N ILE A 279 -5.07 17.09 -3.28
CA ILE A 279 -4.06 16.04 -3.15
C ILE A 279 -3.76 15.39 -4.50
N LEU A 280 -4.79 15.02 -5.26
CA LEU A 280 -4.66 14.42 -6.57
C LEU A 280 -3.95 15.34 -7.56
N ALA A 281 -4.37 16.60 -7.66
CA ALA A 281 -3.76 17.58 -8.55
C ALA A 281 -2.28 17.79 -8.22
N SER A 282 -1.95 17.91 -6.94
CA SER A 282 -0.58 18.05 -6.44
C SER A 282 0.27 16.82 -6.77
N GLY A 283 -0.26 15.63 -6.50
CA GLY A 283 0.46 14.39 -6.76
C GLY A 283 0.69 14.13 -8.24
N LEU A 284 -0.31 14.38 -9.09
CA LEU A 284 -0.17 14.27 -10.55
C LEU A 284 0.84 15.28 -11.11
N TYR A 285 0.84 16.52 -10.60
CA TYR A 285 1.83 17.52 -10.99
C TYR A 285 3.27 17.09 -10.62
N VAL A 286 3.49 16.58 -9.40
CA VAL A 286 4.79 16.07 -8.96
C VAL A 286 5.25 14.90 -9.82
N ALA A 287 4.33 13.98 -10.15
CA ALA A 287 4.61 12.82 -10.99
C ALA A 287 4.95 13.22 -12.45
N ALA A 288 4.20 14.15 -13.05
CA ALA A 288 4.45 14.63 -14.40
C ALA A 288 5.82 15.33 -14.52
N SER A 289 6.14 16.19 -13.54
CA SER A 289 7.43 16.89 -13.48
C SER A 289 8.64 15.96 -13.30
N ALA A 290 8.45 14.75 -12.77
CA ALA A 290 9.52 13.76 -12.67
C ALA A 290 9.84 13.10 -14.02
N ARG A 291 8.85 12.98 -14.92
CA ARG A 291 9.05 12.45 -16.28
C ARG A 291 9.82 13.40 -17.18
N GLU A 292 9.54 14.71 -17.12
CA GLU A 292 10.25 15.71 -17.94
C GLU A 292 11.76 15.71 -17.67
N VAL A 293 12.16 15.58 -16.40
CA VAL A 293 13.58 15.52 -16.03
C VAL A 293 14.25 14.24 -16.54
N ALA A 294 13.57 13.10 -16.49
CA ALA A 294 14.11 11.83 -16.97
C ALA A 294 14.33 11.82 -18.49
N THR A 295 13.39 12.36 -19.26
CA THR A 295 13.51 12.44 -20.73
C THR A 295 14.61 13.40 -21.18
N LEU A 296 14.88 14.47 -20.44
CA LEU A 296 15.96 15.42 -20.74
C LEU A 296 17.36 14.85 -20.43
N THR A 297 17.45 13.90 -19.47
CA THR A 297 18.72 13.23 -19.13
C THR A 297 19.04 12.04 -20.04
N GLU A 298 18.07 11.43 -20.70
CA GLU A 298 18.27 10.36 -21.67
C GLU A 298 18.52 10.88 -23.10
N GLY A 299 18.26 12.16 -23.35
CA GLY A 299 18.46 12.82 -24.65
C GLY A 299 19.80 13.56 -24.81
N ASN A 300 20.68 13.56 -23.79
CA ASN A 300 22.05 14.10 -23.82
C ASN A 300 23.06 12.97 -23.64
#